data_0bd5fa42c531cead26f0c3091f651bd2
#
_entry.id   0bd5fa42c531cead26f0c3091f651bd2
#
_cell.length_a   1.000
_cell.length_b   1.000
_cell.length_c   1.000
_cell.angle_alpha   90.00
_cell.angle_beta   90.00
_cell.angle_gamma   90.00
#
_symmetry.space_group_name_H-M   'P 1'
#
loop_
_entity.id
_entity.type
_entity.pdbx_description
1 polymer ?
#
loop_
_entity_poly.entity_id
_entity_poly.type
_entity_poly.pdbx_seq_one_letter_code
_entity_poly.pdbx_strand_id
1 'polypeptide(L)'
;DYYASRGLGDVYKRQHKNFPLKQTFPLLFYNRIIIKTFVSSSIHAQTSPFCAYFLPISFCRSNCLSKFAVGILLIPNILKYMSLKIVVLAKQVPDTRNVGKDAMNADGTINRAALPAIFNPEDLNALEQALRLKDTHPGSTVTILTMGPGRAAEIIREGLYRGADNGYLLTDRAFAGADTLATSYAIATAIRKIGECDLIIGGRQAIDGDTAQVGPQVAEKLGLSQITYTEEILNVDETARRITVKRHIDGGVETVEGPLPIVLTVNGSAAPCRPRNAKLLQKYKRALGAQEKAAITKDGSELPYAELYEKFPYLNITEWSVADVEGDTKQCGLSGSPTKVKKIENIVFQAKESKTMTGSDQDVEGLIVELLANHTIG
;
A
#
# COMPACT_ATOMS: atom_id res chain seq x y z
N ASP A 1 13.66 14.74 -23.44
CA ASP A 1 13.33 14.69 -22.00
C ASP A 1 14.37 13.96 -21.16
N TYR A 2 15.64 14.23 -21.45
CA TYR A 2 16.80 13.57 -20.84
C TYR A 2 17.41 14.36 -19.65
N TYR A 3 16.75 15.42 -19.19
CA TYR A 3 17.33 16.32 -18.19
C TYR A 3 16.76 16.23 -16.76
N ALA A 4 15.76 15.38 -16.48
CA ALA A 4 15.16 15.30 -15.15
C ALA A 4 15.84 14.34 -14.16
N SER A 5 16.79 13.49 -14.60
CA SER A 5 17.38 12.45 -13.76
C SER A 5 18.70 12.81 -13.06
N ARG A 6 19.31 13.95 -13.36
CA ARG A 6 20.62 14.33 -12.80
C ARG A 6 20.62 15.01 -11.44
N GLY A 7 19.48 15.50 -10.94
CA GLY A 7 19.41 16.24 -9.68
C GLY A 7 19.31 15.39 -8.40
N LEU A 8 18.81 14.18 -8.50
CA LEU A 8 18.56 13.31 -7.32
C LEU A 8 19.77 12.46 -6.90
N GLY A 9 20.68 12.16 -7.82
CA GLY A 9 21.87 11.35 -7.53
C GLY A 9 22.89 12.00 -6.59
N ASP A 10 22.96 13.32 -6.57
CA ASP A 10 23.99 14.05 -5.79
C ASP A 10 23.62 14.26 -4.33
N VAL A 11 22.34 14.24 -3.97
CA VAL A 11 21.88 14.37 -2.59
C VAL A 11 22.19 13.09 -1.81
N TYR A 12 22.06 11.92 -2.45
CA TYR A 12 22.35 10.61 -1.82
C TYR A 12 23.85 10.38 -1.58
N LYS A 13 24.73 10.84 -2.46
CA LYS A 13 26.20 10.67 -2.29
C LYS A 13 26.80 11.45 -1.11
N ARG A 14 26.14 12.48 -0.60
CA ARG A 14 26.61 13.27 0.54
C ARG A 14 26.26 12.67 1.91
N GLN A 15 25.28 11.77 1.99
CA GLN A 15 24.88 11.15 3.27
C GLN A 15 25.74 9.94 3.67
N HIS A 16 26.49 9.33 2.74
CA HIS A 16 27.26 8.11 3.02
C HIS A 16 28.71 8.31 3.48
N LYS A 17 29.19 9.54 3.66
CA LYS A 17 30.62 9.77 3.95
C LYS A 17 31.03 9.87 5.42
N ASN A 18 30.13 9.83 6.39
CA ASN A 18 30.50 10.00 7.79
C ASN A 18 29.81 9.03 8.75
N PHE A 19 30.14 7.74 8.71
CA PHE A 19 29.94 6.88 9.90
C PHE A 19 31.00 5.79 9.95
N PRO A 20 31.82 5.71 11.02
CA PRO A 20 32.78 4.65 11.22
C PRO A 20 32.12 3.38 11.75
N LEU A 21 32.31 2.29 11.03
CA LEU A 21 32.05 0.94 11.49
C LEU A 21 32.97 0.62 12.70
N LYS A 22 32.40 0.56 13.91
CA LYS A 22 32.98 -0.27 14.98
C LYS A 22 31.98 -0.53 16.12
N GLN A 23 31.86 -1.83 16.42
CA GLN A 23 31.40 -2.45 17.66
C GLN A 23 29.89 -2.50 17.90
N THR A 24 29.34 -3.72 17.78
CA THR A 24 28.68 -4.44 18.91
C THR A 24 28.12 -5.78 18.45
N PHE A 25 28.78 -6.83 18.78
CA PHE A 25 28.19 -8.13 19.15
C PHE A 25 28.79 -8.46 20.51
N PRO A 26 28.06 -8.70 21.57
CA PRO A 26 27.41 -9.97 21.83
C PRO A 26 26.21 -9.89 22.82
N LEU A 27 25.01 -9.89 22.40
CA LEU A 27 23.85 -10.04 23.30
C LEU A 27 22.78 -11.04 22.82
N LEU A 28 22.91 -11.54 21.61
CA LEU A 28 21.92 -12.45 21.02
C LEU A 28 22.11 -13.94 21.39
N PHE A 29 23.24 -14.31 22.00
CA PHE A 29 23.49 -15.71 22.37
C PHE A 29 22.94 -16.10 23.76
N TYR A 30 22.67 -15.14 24.65
CA TYR A 30 22.23 -15.45 26.00
C TYR A 30 20.74 -15.80 26.12
N ASN A 31 19.89 -15.28 25.22
CA ASN A 31 18.44 -15.53 25.27
C ASN A 31 18.01 -16.87 24.66
N ARG A 32 18.81 -17.51 23.81
CA ARG A 32 18.45 -18.83 23.22
C ARG A 32 18.79 -20.03 24.13
N ILE A 33 19.70 -19.86 25.05
CA ILE A 33 20.13 -20.95 25.97
C ILE A 33 19.17 -21.09 27.15
N ILE A 34 18.60 -19.99 27.66
CA ILE A 34 17.68 -20.01 28.81
C ILE A 34 16.32 -20.63 28.44
N ILE A 35 15.84 -20.44 27.21
CA ILE A 35 14.56 -21.04 26.77
C ILE A 35 14.67 -22.55 26.53
N LYS A 36 15.82 -23.07 26.11
CA LYS A 36 16.00 -24.51 25.89
C LYS A 36 16.19 -25.32 27.19
N THR A 37 16.70 -24.74 28.25
CA THR A 37 16.90 -25.43 29.53
C THR A 37 15.62 -25.54 30.37
N PHE A 38 14.64 -24.65 30.16
CA PHE A 38 13.35 -24.70 30.90
C PHE A 38 12.31 -25.61 30.25
N VAL A 39 12.42 -25.94 28.98
CA VAL A 39 11.47 -26.84 28.28
C VAL A 39 11.89 -28.34 28.42
N SER A 40 13.18 -28.59 28.74
CA SER A 40 13.68 -29.98 28.83
C SER A 40 13.47 -30.69 30.16
N SER A 41 13.08 -29.98 31.23
CA SER A 41 12.91 -30.60 32.54
C SER A 41 11.46 -30.84 33.01
N SER A 42 10.47 -30.64 32.15
CA SER A 42 9.06 -30.74 32.51
C SER A 42 8.23 -31.74 31.67
N ILE A 43 8.86 -32.62 30.89
CA ILE A 43 8.12 -33.63 30.11
C ILE A 43 8.57 -35.01 30.54
N HIS A 44 8.05 -35.47 31.68
CA HIS A 44 7.79 -36.88 31.97
C HIS A 44 6.57 -36.97 32.91
N ALA A 45 5.38 -36.81 32.34
CA ALA A 45 4.13 -37.40 32.84
C ALA A 45 3.08 -37.29 31.72
N GLN A 46 2.62 -38.46 31.36
CA GLN A 46 1.59 -38.74 30.36
C GLN A 46 0.24 -38.08 30.67
N THR A 47 -0.53 -37.86 29.60
CA THR A 47 -1.99 -37.88 29.45
C THR A 47 -2.70 -36.55 29.27
N SER A 48 -3.31 -36.45 28.08
CA SER A 48 -4.55 -35.81 27.60
C SER A 48 -4.72 -34.28 27.68
N PRO A 49 -5.32 -33.67 26.65
CA PRO A 49 -5.35 -32.21 26.43
C PRO A 49 -6.57 -31.51 27.05
N PHE A 50 -6.94 -31.82 28.31
CA PHE A 50 -8.04 -31.14 29.00
C PHE A 50 -7.76 -31.09 30.52
N CYS A 51 -6.86 -30.24 30.95
CA CYS A 51 -6.79 -29.76 32.34
C CYS A 51 -5.74 -28.67 32.51
N ALA A 52 -6.05 -27.48 32.08
CA ALA A 52 -5.29 -26.28 32.42
C ALA A 52 -6.19 -25.31 33.18
N TYR A 53 -6.80 -25.74 34.29
CA TYR A 53 -7.31 -24.85 35.33
C TYR A 53 -7.46 -25.62 36.63
N PHE A 54 -6.92 -25.08 37.70
CA PHE A 54 -6.93 -25.54 39.10
C PHE A 54 -5.71 -26.33 39.55
N LEU A 55 -4.70 -25.61 40.03
CA LEU A 55 -3.83 -26.09 41.08
C LEU A 55 -4.17 -25.36 42.40
N PRO A 56 -4.40 -26.09 43.50
CA PRO A 56 -4.75 -25.51 44.80
C PRO A 56 -3.55 -24.83 45.44
N ILE A 57 -3.80 -23.60 45.89
CA ILE A 57 -2.88 -22.78 46.68
C ILE A 57 -2.81 -23.42 48.09
N SER A 58 -1.87 -24.30 48.30
CA SER A 58 -1.40 -24.58 49.66
C SER A 58 0.02 -25.14 49.62
N PHE A 59 0.89 -24.50 50.35
CA PHE A 59 2.30 -24.70 50.56
C PHE A 59 3.25 -23.85 49.66
N CYS A 60 3.47 -22.61 50.07
CA CYS A 60 4.80 -22.03 50.04
C CYS A 60 4.91 -20.88 51.05
N ARG A 61 5.59 -21.13 52.17
CA ARG A 61 5.92 -20.08 53.16
C ARG A 61 6.94 -19.07 52.59
N SER A 62 6.51 -17.81 52.63
CA SER A 62 7.27 -16.61 52.84
C SER A 62 8.70 -16.52 52.27
N ASN A 63 8.95 -16.45 50.98
CA ASN A 63 10.08 -15.73 50.35
C ASN A 63 10.20 -15.98 48.83
N CYS A 64 9.33 -16.84 48.25
CA CYS A 64 9.30 -17.07 46.79
C CYS A 64 8.31 -16.17 46.05
N LEU A 65 7.28 -15.68 46.75
CA LEU A 65 6.20 -14.86 46.10
C LEU A 65 6.70 -13.48 45.65
N SER A 66 7.67 -12.87 46.29
CA SER A 66 8.20 -11.57 45.88
C SER A 66 9.06 -11.62 44.60
N LYS A 67 9.77 -12.74 44.39
CA LYS A 67 10.58 -12.93 43.17
C LYS A 67 9.72 -13.42 41.95
N PHE A 68 8.63 -14.16 42.21
CA PHE A 68 7.70 -14.54 41.16
C PHE A 68 6.77 -13.39 40.76
N ALA A 69 6.34 -12.56 41.71
CA ALA A 69 5.52 -11.38 41.41
C ALA A 69 6.27 -10.33 40.60
N VAL A 70 7.59 -10.16 40.81
CA VAL A 70 8.42 -9.25 40.00
C VAL A 70 8.62 -9.82 38.58
N GLY A 71 8.74 -11.14 38.42
CA GLY A 71 8.85 -11.77 37.11
C GLY A 71 7.56 -11.69 36.28
N ILE A 72 6.40 -11.82 36.91
CA ILE A 72 5.08 -11.73 36.24
C ILE A 72 4.70 -10.28 35.92
N LEU A 73 5.14 -9.31 36.71
CA LEU A 73 4.93 -7.88 36.44
C LEU A 73 5.84 -7.33 35.32
N LEU A 74 6.95 -8.00 34.99
CA LEU A 74 7.85 -7.61 33.90
C LEU A 74 7.47 -8.24 32.55
N ILE A 75 6.70 -9.34 32.53
CA ILE A 75 6.28 -10.00 31.30
C ILE A 75 5.32 -9.14 30.44
N PRO A 76 4.37 -8.36 30.99
CA PRO A 76 3.53 -7.46 30.16
C PRO A 76 4.31 -6.31 29.51
N ASN A 77 5.47 -5.93 30.05
CA ASN A 77 6.27 -4.84 29.48
C ASN A 77 7.29 -5.29 28.41
N ILE A 78 7.52 -6.62 28.29
CA ILE A 78 8.47 -7.16 27.29
C ILE A 78 7.75 -7.44 25.94
N LEU A 79 6.41 -7.52 25.92
CA LEU A 79 5.62 -7.77 24.70
C LEU A 79 4.79 -6.55 24.26
N LYS A 80 5.25 -5.35 24.49
CA LYS A 80 4.67 -4.19 23.82
C LYS A 80 5.18 -4.18 22.38
N TYR A 81 4.66 -5.09 21.55
CA TYR A 81 4.74 -4.92 20.10
C TYR A 81 4.10 -3.57 19.79
N MET A 82 4.86 -2.64 19.26
CA MET A 82 4.28 -1.40 18.76
C MET A 82 3.49 -1.75 17.52
N SER A 83 2.20 -1.50 17.55
CA SER A 83 1.32 -1.68 16.41
C SER A 83 1.61 -0.61 15.37
N LEU A 84 1.76 -1.01 14.12
CA LEU A 84 1.99 -0.10 12.99
C LEU A 84 0.65 0.45 12.47
N LYS A 85 0.61 1.76 12.24
CA LYS A 85 -0.48 2.43 11.54
C LYS A 85 -0.07 2.64 10.09
N ILE A 86 -0.68 1.88 9.17
CA ILE A 86 -0.30 1.85 7.76
C ILE A 86 -1.43 2.43 6.92
N VAL A 87 -1.12 3.41 6.09
CA VAL A 87 -2.04 3.98 5.10
C VAL A 87 -1.63 3.48 3.72
N VAL A 88 -2.54 2.84 3.01
CA VAL A 88 -2.34 2.38 1.63
C VAL A 88 -3.05 3.33 0.69
N LEU A 89 -2.28 3.96 -0.19
CA LEU A 89 -2.80 4.79 -1.27
C LEU A 89 -3.27 3.86 -2.40
N ALA A 90 -4.51 4.02 -2.83
CA ALA A 90 -5.09 3.18 -3.85
C ALA A 90 -5.90 3.99 -4.85
N LYS A 91 -5.83 3.62 -6.12
CA LYS A 91 -6.55 4.28 -7.20
C LYS A 91 -7.45 3.33 -7.96
N GLN A 92 -8.65 3.78 -8.28
CA GLN A 92 -9.49 3.14 -9.28
C GLN A 92 -9.04 3.58 -10.66
N VAL A 93 -8.72 2.60 -11.52
CA VAL A 93 -8.26 2.85 -12.89
C VAL A 93 -9.11 2.07 -13.90
N PRO A 94 -9.22 2.51 -15.15
CA PRO A 94 -9.82 1.69 -16.20
C PRO A 94 -8.92 0.48 -16.49
N ASP A 95 -9.53 -0.68 -16.72
CA ASP A 95 -8.81 -1.89 -17.12
C ASP A 95 -8.38 -1.78 -18.58
N THR A 96 -7.16 -1.32 -18.81
CA THR A 96 -6.57 -1.17 -20.15
C THR A 96 -6.02 -2.48 -20.72
N ARG A 97 -5.99 -3.57 -19.95
CA ARG A 97 -5.50 -4.89 -20.41
C ARG A 97 -6.61 -5.74 -21.02
N ASN A 98 -7.85 -5.57 -20.55
CA ASN A 98 -9.02 -6.33 -21.01
C ASN A 98 -9.98 -5.43 -21.79
N VAL A 99 -9.54 -4.96 -22.95
CA VAL A 99 -10.37 -4.13 -23.84
C VAL A 99 -11.35 -5.01 -24.58
N GLY A 100 -12.62 -5.07 -24.14
CA GLY A 100 -13.68 -5.75 -24.85
C GLY A 100 -14.09 -5.00 -26.13
N LYS A 101 -14.79 -5.70 -27.03
CA LYS A 101 -15.28 -5.10 -28.29
C LYS A 101 -16.16 -3.87 -28.06
N ASP A 102 -16.92 -3.85 -26.96
CA ASP A 102 -17.83 -2.76 -26.58
C ASP A 102 -17.07 -1.48 -26.11
N ALA A 103 -15.80 -1.61 -25.81
CA ALA A 103 -14.95 -0.49 -25.44
C ALA A 103 -14.23 0.14 -26.64
N MET A 104 -14.47 -0.34 -27.87
CA MET A 104 -13.92 0.23 -29.09
C MET A 104 -14.94 1.16 -29.74
N ASN A 105 -14.55 2.41 -30.00
CA ASN A 105 -15.32 3.34 -30.80
C ASN A 105 -15.25 2.94 -32.28
N ALA A 106 -16.19 3.43 -33.11
CA ALA A 106 -16.22 3.16 -34.55
C ALA A 106 -14.96 3.64 -35.30
N ASP A 107 -14.23 4.61 -34.74
CA ASP A 107 -12.97 5.16 -35.26
C ASP A 107 -11.74 4.35 -34.83
N GLY A 108 -11.92 3.22 -34.11
CA GLY A 108 -10.83 2.39 -33.58
C GLY A 108 -10.19 2.92 -32.29
N THR A 109 -10.71 4.00 -31.71
CA THR A 109 -10.24 4.49 -30.41
C THR A 109 -10.90 3.77 -29.23
N ILE A 110 -10.27 3.78 -28.06
CA ILE A 110 -10.81 3.15 -26.86
C ILE A 110 -11.72 4.12 -26.10
N ASN A 111 -12.97 3.73 -25.90
CA ASN A 111 -13.86 4.39 -24.95
C ASN A 111 -13.50 4.00 -23.51
N ARG A 112 -12.67 4.78 -22.86
CA ARG A 112 -12.23 4.51 -21.48
C ARG A 112 -13.38 4.48 -20.47
N ALA A 113 -14.49 5.15 -20.75
CA ALA A 113 -15.67 5.14 -19.89
C ALA A 113 -16.42 3.81 -19.93
N ALA A 114 -16.28 3.04 -21.02
CA ALA A 114 -16.85 1.70 -21.17
C ALA A 114 -15.95 0.59 -20.60
N LEU A 115 -14.71 0.89 -20.22
CA LEU A 115 -13.83 -0.09 -19.60
C LEU A 115 -14.26 -0.38 -18.17
N PRO A 116 -14.19 -1.65 -17.73
CA PRO A 116 -14.33 -1.99 -16.31
C PRO A 116 -13.34 -1.18 -15.47
N ALA A 117 -13.80 -0.71 -14.33
CA ALA A 117 -12.92 -0.05 -13.36
C ALA A 117 -12.32 -1.09 -12.42
N ILE A 118 -11.00 -1.05 -12.24
CA ILE A 118 -10.27 -2.00 -11.41
C ILE A 118 -9.41 -1.27 -10.38
N PHE A 119 -8.98 -2.01 -9.37
CA PHE A 119 -7.92 -1.59 -8.45
C PHE A 119 -6.60 -1.52 -9.24
N ASN A 120 -5.85 -0.43 -9.11
CA ASN A 120 -4.56 -0.30 -9.79
C ASN A 120 -3.63 -1.46 -9.39
N PRO A 121 -3.04 -2.19 -10.35
CA PRO A 121 -2.25 -3.40 -10.05
C PRO A 121 -1.07 -3.16 -9.09
N GLU A 122 -0.32 -2.07 -9.26
CA GLU A 122 0.81 -1.77 -8.38
C GLU A 122 0.35 -1.37 -6.95
N ASP A 123 -0.85 -0.77 -6.82
CA ASP A 123 -1.43 -0.49 -5.51
C ASP A 123 -1.90 -1.78 -4.81
N LEU A 124 -2.27 -2.82 -5.56
CA LEU A 124 -2.51 -4.15 -4.99
C LEU A 124 -1.23 -4.76 -4.43
N ASN A 125 -0.09 -4.61 -5.12
CA ASN A 125 1.20 -5.03 -4.59
C ASN A 125 1.55 -4.25 -3.31
N ALA A 126 1.26 -2.94 -3.28
CA ALA A 126 1.42 -2.10 -2.11
C ALA A 126 0.56 -2.57 -0.92
N LEU A 127 -0.70 -2.92 -1.19
CA LEU A 127 -1.60 -3.49 -0.19
C LEU A 127 -1.06 -4.80 0.38
N GLU A 128 -0.48 -5.68 -0.45
CA GLU A 128 0.11 -6.93 0.05
C GLU A 128 1.29 -6.68 0.99
N GLN A 129 2.17 -5.71 0.70
CA GLN A 129 3.24 -5.35 1.61
C GLN A 129 2.69 -4.87 2.97
N ALA A 130 1.65 -4.05 2.96
CA ALA A 130 0.98 -3.59 4.18
C ALA A 130 0.34 -4.74 4.97
N LEU A 131 -0.33 -5.68 4.28
CA LEU A 131 -0.97 -6.83 4.92
C LEU A 131 0.04 -7.82 5.50
N ARG A 132 1.20 -8.03 4.87
CA ARG A 132 2.29 -8.84 5.42
C ARG A 132 2.86 -8.24 6.70
N LEU A 133 3.03 -6.90 6.73
CA LEU A 133 3.43 -6.22 7.96
C LEU A 133 2.38 -6.40 9.06
N LYS A 134 1.10 -6.25 8.74
CA LYS A 134 0.01 -6.49 9.70
C LYS A 134 0.02 -7.91 10.25
N ASP A 135 0.32 -8.91 9.42
CA ASP A 135 0.38 -10.31 9.84
C ASP A 135 1.55 -10.58 10.81
N THR A 136 2.67 -9.86 10.63
CA THR A 136 3.89 -10.03 11.43
C THR A 136 3.97 -9.12 12.66
N HIS A 137 3.18 -8.03 12.70
CA HIS A 137 3.15 -7.04 13.78
C HIS A 137 1.74 -6.96 14.38
N PRO A 138 1.40 -7.79 15.38
CA PRO A 138 0.07 -7.85 15.96
C PRO A 138 -0.42 -6.49 16.47
N GLY A 139 -1.69 -6.18 16.20
CA GLY A 139 -2.30 -4.89 16.56
C GLY A 139 -2.13 -3.81 15.51
N SER A 140 -1.37 -4.06 14.45
CA SER A 140 -1.23 -3.12 13.32
C SER A 140 -2.52 -2.98 12.54
N THR A 141 -2.72 -1.77 11.99
CA THR A 141 -3.91 -1.42 11.20
C THR A 141 -3.53 -1.00 9.79
N VAL A 142 -4.33 -1.42 8.82
CA VAL A 142 -4.18 -1.05 7.41
C VAL A 142 -5.42 -0.28 6.97
N THR A 143 -5.21 0.96 6.57
CA THR A 143 -6.23 1.89 6.10
C THR A 143 -6.08 2.17 4.62
N ILE A 144 -7.13 2.00 3.83
CA ILE A 144 -7.15 2.36 2.41
C ILE A 144 -7.52 3.83 2.27
N LEU A 145 -6.73 4.58 1.52
CA LEU A 145 -7.07 5.96 1.13
C LEU A 145 -7.16 6.04 -0.39
N THR A 146 -8.32 6.41 -0.91
CA THR A 146 -8.55 6.59 -2.34
C THR A 146 -9.19 7.96 -2.63
N MET A 147 -8.86 8.56 -3.78
CA MET A 147 -9.48 9.78 -4.27
C MET A 147 -10.18 9.49 -5.59
N GLY A 148 -11.46 9.81 -5.67
CA GLY A 148 -12.24 9.54 -6.90
C GLY A 148 -13.72 9.86 -6.76
N PRO A 149 -14.51 9.56 -7.79
CA PRO A 149 -15.98 9.66 -7.71
C PRO A 149 -16.53 8.62 -6.73
N GLY A 150 -17.79 8.76 -6.30
CA GLY A 150 -18.43 7.86 -5.31
C GLY A 150 -18.27 6.36 -5.63
N ARG A 151 -18.27 5.98 -6.93
CA ARG A 151 -18.02 4.58 -7.35
C ARG A 151 -16.64 4.04 -6.93
N ALA A 152 -15.68 4.91 -6.61
CA ALA A 152 -14.36 4.49 -6.14
C ALA A 152 -14.40 3.84 -4.74
N ALA A 153 -15.55 3.88 -4.03
CA ALA A 153 -15.81 3.08 -2.83
C ALA A 153 -15.57 1.57 -3.06
N GLU A 154 -15.69 1.09 -4.32
CA GLU A 154 -15.36 -0.28 -4.71
C GLU A 154 -13.91 -0.65 -4.35
N ILE A 155 -12.98 0.28 -4.49
CA ILE A 155 -11.56 0.05 -4.18
C ILE A 155 -11.37 -0.17 -2.67
N ILE A 156 -12.13 0.52 -1.85
CA ILE A 156 -12.12 0.31 -0.40
C ILE A 156 -12.65 -1.08 -0.07
N ARG A 157 -13.80 -1.48 -0.66
CA ARG A 157 -14.36 -2.83 -0.48
C ARG A 157 -13.36 -3.92 -0.87
N GLU A 158 -12.69 -3.76 -2.00
CA GLU A 158 -11.63 -4.67 -2.46
C GLU A 158 -10.50 -4.82 -1.44
N GLY A 159 -10.03 -3.70 -0.87
CA GLY A 159 -9.03 -3.72 0.19
C GLY A 159 -9.53 -4.42 1.46
N LEU A 160 -10.77 -4.12 1.89
CA LEU A 160 -11.41 -4.76 3.03
C LEU A 160 -11.58 -6.27 2.84
N TYR A 161 -11.92 -6.75 1.63
CA TYR A 161 -12.03 -8.17 1.32
C TYR A 161 -10.68 -8.92 1.45
N ARG A 162 -9.56 -8.23 1.34
CA ARG A 162 -8.20 -8.78 1.41
C ARG A 162 -7.58 -8.66 2.79
N GLY A 163 -8.15 -7.84 3.69
CA GLY A 163 -7.68 -7.76 5.07
C GLY A 163 -7.37 -6.37 5.61
N ALA A 164 -7.62 -5.31 4.84
CA ALA A 164 -7.61 -3.94 5.37
C ALA A 164 -8.70 -3.78 6.44
N ASP A 165 -8.51 -2.85 7.37
CA ASP A 165 -9.38 -2.64 8.52
C ASP A 165 -10.47 -1.61 8.25
N ASN A 166 -10.10 -0.54 7.53
CA ASN A 166 -10.99 0.55 7.17
C ASN A 166 -10.54 1.24 5.87
N GLY A 167 -11.29 2.25 5.44
CA GLY A 167 -10.92 3.05 4.28
C GLY A 167 -11.65 4.37 4.23
N TYR A 168 -11.01 5.34 3.57
CA TYR A 168 -11.52 6.68 3.35
C TYR A 168 -11.55 7.01 1.86
N LEU A 169 -12.66 7.56 1.41
CA LEU A 169 -12.85 8.04 0.06
C LEU A 169 -12.82 9.58 0.05
N LEU A 170 -11.84 10.16 -0.62
CA LEU A 170 -11.85 11.58 -0.96
C LEU A 170 -12.72 11.78 -2.19
N THR A 171 -13.88 12.41 -2.01
CA THR A 171 -14.83 12.62 -3.10
C THR A 171 -15.50 13.99 -2.99
N ASP A 172 -15.19 14.85 -3.93
CA ASP A 172 -15.77 16.18 -4.10
C ASP A 172 -15.59 16.60 -5.55
N ARG A 173 -16.50 17.44 -6.05
CA ARG A 173 -16.35 18.07 -7.38
C ARG A 173 -15.12 18.96 -7.45
N ALA A 174 -14.71 19.56 -6.34
CA ALA A 174 -13.52 20.36 -6.25
C ALA A 174 -12.22 19.59 -6.49
N PHE A 175 -12.22 18.27 -6.36
CA PHE A 175 -11.06 17.42 -6.71
C PHE A 175 -10.99 17.06 -8.20
N ALA A 176 -12.05 17.34 -8.97
CA ALA A 176 -12.12 16.91 -10.36
C ALA A 176 -11.06 17.59 -11.24
N GLY A 177 -10.48 16.80 -12.14
CA GLY A 177 -9.46 17.29 -13.09
C GLY A 177 -8.11 17.63 -12.46
N ALA A 178 -7.83 17.13 -11.25
CA ALA A 178 -6.56 17.29 -10.57
C ALA A 178 -5.41 16.65 -11.37
N ASP A 179 -4.31 17.38 -11.52
CA ASP A 179 -3.02 16.80 -11.91
C ASP A 179 -2.35 16.14 -10.71
N THR A 180 -1.10 15.69 -10.87
CA THR A 180 -0.37 15.00 -9.79
C THR A 180 -0.11 15.91 -8.58
N LEU A 181 0.10 17.24 -8.81
CA LEU A 181 0.36 18.18 -7.72
C LEU A 181 -0.89 18.43 -6.88
N ALA A 182 -2.03 18.69 -7.51
CA ALA A 182 -3.30 18.89 -6.82
C ALA A 182 -3.79 17.58 -6.16
N THR A 183 -3.57 16.43 -6.81
CA THR A 183 -3.87 15.10 -6.25
C THR A 183 -3.05 14.85 -4.98
N SER A 184 -1.73 15.08 -5.03
CA SER A 184 -0.87 14.87 -3.86
C SER A 184 -1.19 15.81 -2.71
N TYR A 185 -1.65 17.03 -3.01
CA TYR A 185 -2.13 17.96 -1.99
C TYR A 185 -3.37 17.42 -1.26
N ALA A 186 -4.38 17.00 -2.01
CA ALA A 186 -5.61 16.44 -1.44
C ALA A 186 -5.33 15.18 -0.61
N ILE A 187 -4.45 14.29 -1.09
CA ILE A 187 -4.05 13.09 -0.34
C ILE A 187 -3.30 13.47 0.94
N ALA A 188 -2.37 14.42 0.88
CA ALA A 188 -1.61 14.85 2.05
C ALA A 188 -2.50 15.49 3.13
N THR A 189 -3.52 16.28 2.75
CA THR A 189 -4.50 16.84 3.71
C THR A 189 -5.32 15.73 4.38
N ALA A 190 -5.74 14.72 3.61
CA ALA A 190 -6.44 13.56 4.15
C ALA A 190 -5.58 12.74 5.13
N ILE A 191 -4.30 12.54 4.82
CA ILE A 191 -3.38 11.85 5.72
C ILE A 191 -3.19 12.63 7.02
N ARG A 192 -3.07 13.97 6.96
CA ARG A 192 -3.05 14.80 8.17
C ARG A 192 -4.31 14.65 9.01
N LYS A 193 -5.49 14.52 8.38
CA LYS A 193 -6.75 14.25 9.07
C LYS A 193 -6.82 12.84 9.67
N ILE A 194 -6.27 11.83 9.01
CA ILE A 194 -6.13 10.47 9.57
C ILE A 194 -5.29 10.53 10.85
N GLY A 195 -4.29 11.42 10.89
CA GLY A 195 -3.40 11.61 12.02
C GLY A 195 -2.10 10.82 11.90
N GLU A 196 -1.57 10.37 13.04
CA GLU A 196 -0.30 9.65 13.09
C GLU A 196 -0.37 8.36 12.26
N CYS A 197 0.61 8.20 11.38
CA CYS A 197 0.86 6.97 10.63
C CYS A 197 2.37 6.67 10.62
N ASP A 198 2.72 5.39 10.62
CA ASP A 198 4.11 4.93 10.57
C ASP A 198 4.56 4.73 9.13
N LEU A 199 3.64 4.26 8.27
CA LEU A 199 3.92 3.92 6.88
C LEU A 199 2.80 4.43 5.98
N ILE A 200 3.18 5.05 4.88
CA ILE A 200 2.31 5.37 3.77
C ILE A 200 2.84 4.58 2.57
N ILE A 201 2.04 3.68 2.03
CA ILE A 201 2.47 2.76 0.98
C ILE A 201 1.54 2.91 -0.22
N GLY A 202 2.07 3.18 -1.40
CA GLY A 202 1.31 3.21 -2.65
C GLY A 202 2.01 2.41 -3.74
N GLY A 203 1.35 2.16 -4.86
CA GLY A 203 2.01 1.69 -6.07
C GLY A 203 2.99 2.74 -6.60
N ARG A 204 3.97 2.32 -7.37
CA ARG A 204 4.91 3.22 -8.03
C ARG A 204 4.16 4.21 -8.94
N GLN A 205 3.19 3.69 -9.70
CA GLN A 205 2.38 4.49 -10.62
C GLN A 205 0.99 3.89 -10.84
N ALA A 206 0.09 4.69 -11.39
CA ALA A 206 -1.21 4.24 -11.87
C ALA A 206 -1.14 3.98 -13.38
N ILE A 207 -1.70 2.84 -13.84
CA ILE A 207 -1.62 2.40 -15.25
C ILE A 207 -2.38 3.28 -16.25
N ASP A 208 -3.16 4.24 -15.78
CA ASP A 208 -3.93 5.17 -16.62
C ASP A 208 -3.18 6.47 -16.95
N GLY A 209 -2.17 6.81 -16.17
CA GLY A 209 -1.42 8.06 -16.33
C GLY A 209 0.09 7.93 -16.34
N ASP A 210 0.64 6.83 -15.82
CA ASP A 210 2.07 6.46 -15.83
C ASP A 210 3.07 7.54 -15.39
N THR A 211 2.65 8.45 -14.50
CA THR A 211 3.49 9.59 -14.09
C THR A 211 4.48 9.26 -12.97
N ALA A 212 4.20 8.28 -12.13
CA ALA A 212 4.98 7.89 -10.95
C ALA A 212 5.31 9.04 -9.98
N GLN A 213 4.50 10.11 -9.95
CA GLN A 213 4.79 11.35 -9.22
C GLN A 213 4.06 11.48 -7.90
N VAL A 214 2.86 10.90 -7.76
CA VAL A 214 1.97 11.17 -6.61
C VAL A 214 2.60 10.73 -5.30
N GLY A 215 3.18 9.54 -5.22
CA GLY A 215 3.85 9.04 -4.01
C GLY A 215 4.96 9.98 -3.52
N PRO A 216 5.97 10.29 -4.35
CA PRO A 216 7.02 11.24 -4.02
C PRO A 216 6.50 12.65 -3.63
N GLN A 217 5.51 13.16 -4.32
CA GLN A 217 4.91 14.46 -3.99
C GLN A 217 4.15 14.45 -2.66
N VAL A 218 3.50 13.33 -2.31
CA VAL A 218 2.87 13.16 -0.99
C VAL A 218 3.92 13.18 0.11
N ALA A 219 5.05 12.48 -0.10
CA ALA A 219 6.17 12.48 0.85
C ALA A 219 6.68 13.90 1.10
N GLU A 220 6.95 14.65 0.03
CA GLU A 220 7.40 16.05 0.12
C GLU A 220 6.41 16.94 0.87
N LYS A 221 5.11 16.84 0.55
CA LYS A 221 4.06 17.64 1.21
C LYS A 221 3.87 17.32 2.68
N LEU A 222 4.24 16.12 3.11
CA LEU A 222 4.20 15.67 4.50
C LEU A 222 5.54 15.88 5.23
N GLY A 223 6.60 16.24 4.51
CA GLY A 223 7.96 16.34 5.07
C GLY A 223 8.53 15.00 5.51
N LEU A 224 8.16 13.91 4.82
CA LEU A 224 8.56 12.55 5.14
C LEU A 224 9.67 12.06 4.20
N SER A 225 10.53 11.19 4.72
CA SER A 225 11.44 10.39 3.90
C SER A 225 10.65 9.48 2.96
N GLN A 226 11.28 9.06 1.86
CA GLN A 226 10.68 8.12 0.92
C GLN A 226 11.67 7.09 0.38
N ILE A 227 11.17 5.90 0.07
CA ILE A 227 11.88 4.88 -0.71
C ILE A 227 10.97 4.48 -1.86
N THR A 228 11.49 4.62 -3.09
CA THR A 228 10.76 4.31 -4.33
C THR A 228 11.18 2.97 -4.90
N TYR A 229 10.34 2.40 -5.80
CA TYR A 229 10.58 1.12 -6.45
C TYR A 229 10.78 -0.06 -5.48
N THR A 230 10.09 -0.03 -4.35
CA THR A 230 10.12 -1.10 -3.34
C THR A 230 9.66 -2.42 -3.94
N GLU A 231 10.45 -3.48 -3.78
CA GLU A 231 10.05 -4.85 -4.11
C GLU A 231 9.59 -5.62 -2.86
N GLU A 232 10.27 -5.41 -1.74
CA GLU A 232 10.00 -6.15 -0.51
C GLU A 232 10.42 -5.34 0.72
N ILE A 233 9.57 -5.34 1.75
CA ILE A 233 9.92 -4.85 3.07
C ILE A 233 10.54 -6.00 3.84
N LEU A 234 11.84 -5.89 4.14
CA LEU A 234 12.62 -6.97 4.76
C LEU A 234 12.47 -6.98 6.28
N ASN A 235 12.45 -5.80 6.91
CA ASN A 235 12.37 -5.66 8.36
C ASN A 235 11.83 -4.30 8.76
N VAL A 236 11.10 -4.26 9.88
CA VAL A 236 10.73 -3.03 10.59
C VAL A 236 11.25 -3.15 12.02
N ASP A 237 12.17 -2.28 12.40
CA ASP A 237 12.63 -2.13 13.78
C ASP A 237 11.78 -1.06 14.47
N GLU A 238 10.81 -1.52 15.26
CA GLU A 238 9.88 -0.65 15.99
C GLU A 238 10.59 0.18 17.05
N THR A 239 11.66 -0.35 17.65
CA THR A 239 12.42 0.30 18.73
C THR A 239 13.29 1.41 18.17
N ALA A 240 14.04 1.11 17.11
CA ALA A 240 14.88 2.09 16.44
C ALA A 240 14.09 3.02 15.51
N ARG A 241 12.79 2.75 15.29
CA ARG A 241 11.95 3.49 14.35
C ARG A 241 12.56 3.50 12.95
N ARG A 242 12.96 2.34 12.44
CA ARG A 242 13.63 2.18 11.13
C ARG A 242 13.01 1.03 10.34
N ILE A 243 13.07 1.17 9.02
CA ILE A 243 12.60 0.15 8.08
C ILE A 243 13.73 -0.20 7.11
N THR A 244 13.86 -1.48 6.81
CA THR A 244 14.80 -2.01 5.80
C THR A 244 14.01 -2.54 4.62
N VAL A 245 14.32 -2.04 3.43
CA VAL A 245 13.57 -2.29 2.20
C VAL A 245 14.52 -2.73 1.09
N LYS A 246 14.11 -3.75 0.33
CA LYS A 246 14.71 -4.12 -0.95
C LYS A 246 14.00 -3.33 -2.06
N ARG A 247 14.75 -2.63 -2.89
CA ARG A 247 14.22 -1.84 -4.00
C ARG A 247 14.92 -2.16 -5.32
N HIS A 248 14.19 -1.98 -6.41
CA HIS A 248 14.71 -2.11 -7.76
C HIS A 248 15.44 -0.83 -8.19
N ILE A 249 16.56 -1.00 -8.88
CA ILE A 249 17.34 0.07 -9.51
C ILE A 249 17.77 -0.36 -10.90
N ASP A 250 18.25 0.57 -11.71
CA ASP A 250 18.81 0.23 -13.01
C ASP A 250 20.02 -0.67 -12.82
N GLY A 251 19.95 -1.87 -13.43
CA GLY A 251 21.01 -2.88 -13.35
C GLY A 251 20.96 -3.79 -12.12
N GLY A 252 19.92 -3.72 -11.26
CA GLY A 252 19.84 -4.66 -10.15
C GLY A 252 18.87 -4.27 -9.03
N VAL A 253 19.24 -4.68 -7.83
CA VAL A 253 18.50 -4.40 -6.61
C VAL A 253 19.43 -3.88 -5.53
N GLU A 254 18.94 -3.02 -4.67
CA GLU A 254 19.66 -2.58 -3.49
C GLU A 254 18.81 -2.70 -2.22
N THR A 255 19.47 -2.82 -1.09
CA THR A 255 18.82 -2.79 0.22
C THR A 255 19.11 -1.46 0.88
N VAL A 256 18.04 -0.74 1.23
CA VAL A 256 18.11 0.57 1.87
C VAL A 256 17.40 0.57 3.20
N GLU A 257 17.87 1.41 4.10
CA GLU A 257 17.27 1.63 5.41
C GLU A 257 16.82 3.08 5.55
N GLY A 258 15.60 3.28 6.07
CA GLY A 258 15.00 4.59 6.28
C GLY A 258 14.37 4.75 7.66
N PRO A 259 14.19 6.00 8.14
CA PRO A 259 13.47 6.29 9.40
C PRO A 259 11.95 6.19 9.21
N LEU A 260 11.22 5.84 10.26
CA LEU A 260 9.77 5.98 10.34
C LEU A 260 9.40 7.34 10.98
N PRO A 261 8.33 8.01 10.53
CA PRO A 261 7.42 7.61 9.45
C PRO A 261 8.03 7.80 8.05
N ILE A 262 7.56 7.01 7.07
CA ILE A 262 8.11 7.00 5.71
C ILE A 262 7.03 6.73 4.65
N VAL A 263 7.27 7.21 3.43
CA VAL A 263 6.47 6.89 2.24
C VAL A 263 7.23 5.85 1.39
N LEU A 264 6.53 4.79 1.01
CA LEU A 264 7.05 3.75 0.11
C LEU A 264 6.23 3.73 -1.19
N THR A 265 6.90 3.61 -2.34
CA THR A 265 6.22 3.29 -3.59
C THR A 265 6.66 1.91 -4.09
N VAL A 266 5.69 1.03 -4.28
CA VAL A 266 5.90 -0.40 -4.55
C VAL A 266 5.88 -0.66 -6.05
N ASN A 267 6.89 -1.39 -6.52
CA ASN A 267 7.04 -1.76 -7.92
C ASN A 267 6.14 -2.95 -8.29
N GLY A 268 5.78 -3.06 -9.56
CA GLY A 268 5.00 -4.18 -10.09
C GLY A 268 5.70 -5.54 -10.01
N SER A 269 7.02 -5.59 -9.80
CA SER A 269 7.79 -6.82 -9.54
C SER A 269 7.62 -7.36 -8.11
N ALA A 270 7.04 -6.57 -7.20
CA ALA A 270 6.74 -7.02 -5.83
C ALA A 270 5.71 -8.15 -5.83
N ALA A 271 5.62 -8.87 -4.71
CA ALA A 271 4.72 -9.99 -4.58
C ALA A 271 3.26 -9.59 -4.89
N PRO A 272 2.51 -10.44 -5.63
CA PRO A 272 1.12 -10.18 -5.95
C PRO A 272 0.25 -10.20 -4.68
N CYS A 273 -0.83 -9.41 -4.70
CA CYS A 273 -1.75 -9.35 -3.57
C CYS A 273 -2.50 -10.67 -3.39
N ARG A 274 -2.68 -11.04 -2.12
CA ARG A 274 -3.48 -12.20 -1.72
C ARG A 274 -4.91 -12.14 -2.26
N PRO A 275 -5.58 -13.29 -2.49
CA PRO A 275 -6.96 -13.33 -2.94
C PRO A 275 -7.91 -12.77 -1.87
N ARG A 276 -9.15 -12.45 -2.28
CA ARG A 276 -10.23 -12.04 -1.39
C ARG A 276 -10.54 -13.15 -0.38
N ASN A 277 -10.69 -12.78 0.88
CA ASN A 277 -11.10 -13.70 1.94
C ASN A 277 -12.62 -13.83 1.97
N ALA A 278 -13.15 -15.06 1.90
CA ALA A 278 -14.59 -15.30 1.85
C ALA A 278 -15.36 -14.77 3.06
N LYS A 279 -14.78 -14.84 4.27
CA LYS A 279 -15.40 -14.28 5.50
C LYS A 279 -15.46 -12.76 5.46
N LEU A 280 -14.38 -12.11 5.00
CA LEU A 280 -14.32 -10.65 4.86
C LEU A 280 -15.25 -10.16 3.74
N LEU A 281 -15.31 -10.88 2.62
CA LEU A 281 -16.26 -10.59 1.56
C LEU A 281 -17.69 -10.65 2.08
N GLN A 282 -18.05 -11.70 2.82
CA GLN A 282 -19.38 -11.80 3.42
C GLN A 282 -19.66 -10.68 4.42
N LYS A 283 -18.65 -10.25 5.19
CA LYS A 283 -18.75 -9.16 6.16
C LYS A 283 -18.99 -7.81 5.49
N TYR A 284 -18.24 -7.48 4.44
CA TYR A 284 -18.19 -6.15 3.86
C TYR A 284 -18.92 -5.99 2.51
N LYS A 285 -19.54 -7.04 1.95
CA LYS A 285 -20.21 -6.97 0.63
C LYS A 285 -21.32 -5.93 0.53
N ARG A 286 -21.86 -5.48 1.66
CA ARG A 286 -22.89 -4.44 1.76
C ARG A 286 -22.34 -3.09 2.24
N ALA A 287 -21.02 -2.95 2.36
CA ALA A 287 -20.44 -1.67 2.73
C ALA A 287 -20.67 -0.64 1.61
N LEU A 288 -21.25 0.51 1.93
CA LEU A 288 -21.58 1.58 0.99
C LEU A 288 -21.11 2.94 1.53
N GLY A 289 -20.72 3.81 0.61
CA GLY A 289 -20.50 5.22 0.86
C GLY A 289 -21.80 6.02 0.84
N ALA A 290 -21.75 7.27 1.29
CA ALA A 290 -22.91 8.15 1.33
C ALA A 290 -23.46 8.43 -0.07
N GLN A 291 -22.58 8.67 -1.07
CA GLN A 291 -22.99 8.90 -2.45
C GLN A 291 -23.63 7.67 -3.10
N GLU A 292 -23.15 6.45 -2.79
CA GLU A 292 -23.75 5.22 -3.28
C GLU A 292 -25.17 5.02 -2.69
N LYS A 293 -25.33 5.27 -1.39
CA LYS A 293 -26.63 5.23 -0.73
C LYS A 293 -27.60 6.25 -1.34
N ALA A 294 -27.16 7.49 -1.54
CA ALA A 294 -27.95 8.52 -2.19
C ALA A 294 -28.35 8.17 -3.63
N ALA A 295 -27.45 7.49 -4.37
CA ALA A 295 -27.76 7.03 -5.73
C ALA A 295 -28.85 5.93 -5.74
N ILE A 296 -28.85 5.03 -4.76
CA ILE A 296 -29.86 3.97 -4.61
C ILE A 296 -31.24 4.56 -4.26
N THR A 297 -31.26 5.62 -3.42
CA THR A 297 -32.53 6.22 -2.95
C THR A 297 -33.00 7.39 -3.80
N LYS A 298 -32.35 7.68 -4.91
CA LYS A 298 -32.59 8.86 -5.75
C LYS A 298 -34.03 8.95 -6.30
N ASP A 299 -34.65 7.82 -6.61
CA ASP A 299 -36.01 7.69 -7.13
C ASP A 299 -37.07 7.46 -6.03
N GLY A 300 -36.71 7.70 -4.77
CA GLY A 300 -37.62 7.51 -3.61
C GLY A 300 -37.70 6.06 -3.14
N SER A 301 -36.87 5.15 -3.67
CA SER A 301 -36.77 3.79 -3.16
C SER A 301 -36.10 3.76 -1.78
N GLU A 302 -36.53 2.82 -0.95
CA GLU A 302 -35.89 2.61 0.36
C GLU A 302 -34.49 1.98 0.18
N LEU A 303 -33.57 2.38 1.06
CA LEU A 303 -32.25 1.78 1.10
C LEU A 303 -32.34 0.32 1.57
N PRO A 304 -31.96 -0.66 0.73
CA PRO A 304 -31.99 -2.06 1.14
C PRO A 304 -31.13 -2.30 2.38
N TYR A 305 -31.71 -3.00 3.37
CA TYR A 305 -31.03 -3.33 4.63
C TYR A 305 -30.58 -2.10 5.44
N ALA A 306 -31.38 -1.03 5.45
CA ALA A 306 -31.07 0.22 6.17
C ALA A 306 -30.65 -0.01 7.62
N GLU A 307 -31.31 -0.92 8.33
CA GLU A 307 -31.03 -1.29 9.72
C GLU A 307 -29.62 -1.85 9.96
N LEU A 308 -28.99 -2.42 8.93
CA LEU A 308 -27.63 -2.97 9.07
C LEU A 308 -26.57 -1.88 9.18
N TYR A 309 -26.79 -0.69 8.60
CA TYR A 309 -25.82 0.42 8.66
C TYR A 309 -25.80 1.09 10.02
N GLU A 310 -26.91 1.03 10.76
CA GLU A 310 -26.96 1.47 12.16
C GLU A 310 -26.35 0.42 13.09
N LYS A 311 -26.72 -0.85 12.89
CA LYS A 311 -26.26 -1.96 13.72
C LYS A 311 -24.76 -2.26 13.54
N PHE A 312 -24.25 -2.05 12.33
CA PHE A 312 -22.88 -2.38 11.94
C PHE A 312 -22.16 -1.17 11.32
N PRO A 313 -21.61 -0.24 12.12
CA PRO A 313 -20.99 0.99 11.63
C PRO A 313 -19.87 0.75 10.60
N TYR A 314 -19.19 -0.42 10.63
CA TYR A 314 -18.15 -0.81 9.68
C TYR A 314 -18.66 -1.00 8.24
N LEU A 315 -19.98 -1.01 8.01
CA LEU A 315 -20.61 -1.01 6.68
C LEU A 315 -20.74 0.40 6.08
N ASN A 316 -20.43 1.45 6.84
CA ASN A 316 -20.43 2.81 6.33
C ASN A 316 -19.01 3.18 5.88
N ILE A 317 -18.81 3.26 4.57
CA ILE A 317 -17.55 3.77 4.02
C ILE A 317 -17.52 5.28 4.24
N THR A 318 -16.49 5.77 4.89
CA THR A 318 -16.34 7.19 5.19
C THR A 318 -15.91 7.96 3.93
N GLU A 319 -16.71 8.95 3.56
CA GLU A 319 -16.41 9.88 2.47
C GLU A 319 -16.00 11.23 3.04
N TRP A 320 -15.00 11.86 2.45
CA TRP A 320 -14.52 13.19 2.82
C TRP A 320 -14.51 14.13 1.62
N SER A 321 -15.10 15.29 1.81
CA SER A 321 -15.03 16.44 0.92
C SER A 321 -13.75 17.26 1.15
N VAL A 322 -13.54 18.31 0.34
CA VAL A 322 -12.47 19.29 0.57
C VAL A 322 -12.61 19.95 1.94
N ALA A 323 -13.85 20.29 2.33
CA ALA A 323 -14.12 20.91 3.63
C ALA A 323 -13.79 19.97 4.79
N ASP A 324 -14.12 18.69 4.67
CA ASP A 324 -13.83 17.68 5.72
C ASP A 324 -12.34 17.54 5.99
N VAL A 325 -11.49 17.68 4.97
CA VAL A 325 -10.02 17.59 5.11
C VAL A 325 -9.35 18.95 5.30
N GLU A 326 -10.13 20.01 5.53
CA GLU A 326 -9.66 21.38 5.70
C GLU A 326 -8.75 21.84 4.52
N GLY A 327 -9.11 21.38 3.31
CA GLY A 327 -8.34 21.65 2.10
C GLY A 327 -8.61 23.04 1.51
N ASP A 328 -7.57 23.68 1.02
CA ASP A 328 -7.72 24.90 0.22
C ASP A 328 -8.17 24.56 -1.20
N THR A 329 -9.38 24.99 -1.56
CA THR A 329 -9.97 24.76 -2.88
C THR A 329 -9.13 25.31 -4.03
N LYS A 330 -8.27 26.32 -3.78
CA LYS A 330 -7.35 26.88 -4.77
C LYS A 330 -6.21 25.92 -5.12
N GLN A 331 -5.91 24.97 -4.24
CA GLN A 331 -4.89 23.94 -4.43
C GLN A 331 -5.48 22.58 -4.85
N CYS A 332 -6.80 22.50 -5.06
CA CYS A 332 -7.51 21.30 -5.44
C CYS A 332 -7.95 21.33 -6.90
N GLY A 333 -8.12 20.14 -7.49
CA GLY A 333 -8.69 19.94 -8.81
C GLY A 333 -8.02 20.78 -9.90
N LEU A 334 -8.80 21.24 -10.86
CA LEU A 334 -8.31 22.10 -11.96
C LEU A 334 -7.71 23.42 -11.48
N SER A 335 -8.18 23.97 -10.36
CA SER A 335 -7.69 25.23 -9.81
C SER A 335 -6.29 25.10 -9.24
N GLY A 336 -5.98 23.94 -8.63
CA GLY A 336 -4.68 23.65 -8.06
C GLY A 336 -3.69 22.99 -9.02
N SER A 337 -4.11 22.75 -10.28
CA SER A 337 -3.31 22.04 -11.28
C SER A 337 -2.54 23.00 -12.18
N PRO A 338 -1.22 23.11 -12.06
CA PRO A 338 -0.40 23.89 -12.99
C PRO A 338 -0.34 23.27 -14.39
N THR A 339 -0.59 21.96 -14.51
CA THR A 339 -0.62 21.25 -15.80
C THR A 339 -2.05 20.99 -16.24
N LYS A 340 -2.30 21.07 -17.56
CA LYS A 340 -3.62 20.78 -18.15
C LYS A 340 -3.45 19.82 -19.31
N VAL A 341 -4.29 18.76 -19.33
CA VAL A 341 -4.34 17.85 -20.47
C VAL A 341 -4.87 18.60 -21.68
N LYS A 342 -4.03 18.80 -22.70
CA LYS A 342 -4.41 19.47 -23.95
C LYS A 342 -5.16 18.53 -24.87
N LYS A 343 -4.69 17.28 -25.01
CA LYS A 343 -5.26 16.26 -25.90
C LYS A 343 -4.85 14.87 -25.39
N ILE A 344 -5.75 13.93 -25.49
CA ILE A 344 -5.47 12.50 -25.28
C ILE A 344 -5.52 11.83 -26.66
N GLU A 345 -4.42 11.22 -27.05
CA GLU A 345 -4.34 10.39 -28.26
C GLU A 345 -4.18 8.94 -27.83
N ASN A 346 -5.03 8.09 -28.34
CA ASN A 346 -4.88 6.64 -28.14
C ASN A 346 -3.96 6.12 -29.23
N ILE A 347 -2.78 5.66 -28.85
CA ILE A 347 -1.91 4.94 -29.78
C ILE A 347 -2.42 3.50 -29.83
N VAL A 348 -3.14 3.19 -30.91
CA VAL A 348 -3.50 1.80 -31.21
C VAL A 348 -2.30 1.19 -31.92
N PHE A 349 -1.62 0.23 -31.30
CA PHE A 349 -0.62 -0.58 -31.98
C PHE A 349 -1.36 -1.41 -33.05
N GLN A 350 -1.38 -0.90 -34.27
CA GLN A 350 -1.72 -1.75 -35.41
C GLN A 350 -0.58 -2.73 -35.61
N ALA A 351 -0.91 -4.03 -35.62
CA ALA A 351 0.05 -5.03 -36.02
C ALA A 351 0.55 -4.65 -37.42
N LYS A 352 1.80 -4.20 -37.52
CA LYS A 352 2.44 -4.07 -38.82
C LYS A 352 2.52 -5.46 -39.46
N GLU A 353 2.53 -5.52 -40.79
CA GLU A 353 2.72 -6.77 -41.49
C GLU A 353 3.94 -7.51 -40.92
N SER A 354 3.75 -8.80 -40.64
CA SER A 354 4.85 -9.63 -40.12
C SER A 354 5.94 -9.75 -41.16
N LYS A 355 7.17 -9.43 -40.79
CA LYS A 355 8.34 -9.57 -41.63
C LYS A 355 8.92 -10.96 -41.41
N THR A 356 8.91 -11.80 -42.45
CA THR A 356 9.52 -13.13 -42.38
C THR A 356 11.00 -12.99 -42.72
N MET A 357 11.88 -13.55 -41.89
CA MET A 357 13.32 -13.52 -42.06
C MET A 357 13.84 -14.93 -42.27
N THR A 358 14.89 -15.07 -43.07
CA THR A 358 15.46 -16.38 -43.40
C THR A 358 16.46 -16.90 -42.36
N GLY A 359 16.81 -16.10 -41.37
CA GLY A 359 17.79 -16.45 -40.34
C GLY A 359 19.24 -16.38 -40.82
N SER A 360 19.50 -15.75 -41.98
CA SER A 360 20.87 -15.42 -42.41
C SER A 360 21.50 -14.34 -41.52
N ASP A 361 22.80 -14.31 -41.43
CA ASP A 361 23.55 -13.30 -40.65
C ASP A 361 23.14 -11.87 -41.07
N GLN A 362 22.92 -11.65 -42.37
CA GLN A 362 22.48 -10.38 -42.92
C GLN A 362 21.07 -9.96 -42.44
N ASP A 363 20.14 -10.91 -42.38
CA ASP A 363 18.77 -10.67 -41.90
C ASP A 363 18.76 -10.37 -40.41
N VAL A 364 19.58 -11.08 -39.63
CA VAL A 364 19.72 -10.84 -38.16
C VAL A 364 20.33 -9.48 -37.88
N GLU A 365 21.40 -9.12 -38.62
CA GLU A 365 22.04 -7.79 -38.52
C GLU A 365 21.03 -6.68 -38.88
N GLY A 366 20.31 -6.85 -39.99
CA GLY A 366 19.25 -5.91 -40.42
C GLY A 366 18.15 -5.73 -39.37
N LEU A 367 17.75 -6.82 -38.71
CA LEU A 367 16.77 -6.76 -37.62
C LEU A 367 17.30 -5.97 -36.42
N ILE A 368 18.52 -6.23 -35.99
CA ILE A 368 19.16 -5.52 -34.86
C ILE A 368 19.26 -4.04 -35.16
N VAL A 369 19.71 -3.67 -36.37
CA VAL A 369 19.80 -2.27 -36.80
C VAL A 369 18.42 -1.60 -36.82
N GLU A 370 17.37 -2.28 -37.30
CA GLU A 370 16.02 -1.77 -37.29
C GLU A 370 15.47 -1.58 -35.88
N LEU A 371 15.70 -2.50 -34.95
CA LEU A 371 15.29 -2.42 -33.57
C LEU A 371 15.99 -1.29 -32.80
N LEU A 372 17.30 -1.09 -33.07
CA LEU A 372 18.06 0.04 -32.51
C LEU A 372 17.59 1.37 -33.08
N ALA A 373 17.38 1.47 -34.40
CA ALA A 373 16.91 2.70 -35.04
C ALA A 373 15.51 3.12 -34.59
N ASN A 374 14.66 2.14 -34.23
CA ASN A 374 13.31 2.37 -33.68
C ASN A 374 13.30 2.53 -32.16
N HIS A 375 14.46 2.55 -31.48
CA HIS A 375 14.57 2.60 -30.02
C HIS A 375 13.74 1.50 -29.30
N THR A 376 13.60 0.33 -29.93
CA THR A 376 12.91 -0.83 -29.34
C THR A 376 13.85 -1.59 -28.39
N ILE A 377 15.13 -1.59 -28.69
CA ILE A 377 16.25 -2.09 -27.88
C ILE A 377 17.34 -1.02 -27.82
N GLY A 378 18.05 -0.91 -26.68
CA GLY A 378 19.16 0.03 -26.48
C GLY A 378 18.86 1.14 -25.50
#